data_8e5c41edcdb54016ad741e0ec221d28f
#
_entry.id   8e5c41edcdb54016ad741e0ec221d28f
#
_cell.length_a   1.000
_cell.length_b   1.000
_cell.length_c   1.000
_cell.angle_alpha   90.00
_cell.angle_beta   90.00
_cell.angle_gamma   90.00
#
_symmetry.space_group_name_H-M   'P 1'
#
loop_
_entity.id
_entity.type
_entity.pdbx_description
1 polymer ?
#
loop_
_entity_poly.entity_id
_entity_poly.type
_entity_poly.pdbx_seq_one_letter_code
_entity_poly.pdbx_strand_id
1 'polypeptide(L)'
;MSKTYCGSYKAVSFNKPILIICPKSLIPQWIEHFNDVHTEWGTYDLTKKKHLDEFIGAERINKVGIINYESAWRKSELLKLRDFTLMLDESQAIANNTSKQTKGVIKLKFDNLILLSGTPCSNARYDKLYTQLKLLGLHMNKRSYEDRYCNFFDMEKSGIKFRVLSKTNPYKNVDELKQVMKDLGCVFMRTDEVLDLPEQRFINVWVKPSKYYNTFIKDGYVDCGDTEYISSSPATDMLYARQLCNSKEKLEMARTLIEGTEDRVIIFYNFNCELLLLQQLVQKLKRPISYVNGSNKNLNCYNNNSDSVTLVQYQSGSSGVNLQKASKIIYYSPPIKSDFFEQSKKRIHRIGQDNKCTYWKLITNNSIEVNIYSTLAKKQDYNEELFKHE
;
A
#
# COMPACT_ATOMS: atom_id res chain seq x y z
N MET A 1 9.68 10.44 -2.99
CA MET A 1 10.84 11.24 -2.53
C MET A 1 10.47 12.27 -1.48
N SER A 2 9.45 13.10 -1.63
CA SER A 2 9.16 14.17 -0.64
C SER A 2 9.01 13.69 0.80
N LYS A 3 8.25 12.63 1.08
CA LYS A 3 8.09 12.10 2.45
C LYS A 3 9.43 11.70 3.10
N THR A 4 10.29 11.01 2.35
CA THR A 4 11.58 10.53 2.83
C THR A 4 12.49 11.70 3.18
N TYR A 5 12.60 12.70 2.31
CA TYR A 5 13.37 13.90 2.57
C TYR A 5 12.81 14.70 3.74
N CYS A 6 11.51 15.03 3.74
CA CYS A 6 10.90 15.77 4.87
C CYS A 6 11.10 15.04 6.20
N GLY A 7 10.90 13.71 6.21
CA GLY A 7 11.08 12.90 7.41
C GLY A 7 12.52 12.87 7.90
N SER A 8 13.49 12.65 7.01
CA SER A 8 14.91 12.58 7.39
C SER A 8 15.44 13.92 7.87
N TYR A 9 15.18 15.03 7.16
CA TYR A 9 15.59 16.35 7.60
C TYR A 9 14.98 16.74 8.94
N LYS A 10 13.68 16.43 9.15
CA LYS A 10 13.03 16.66 10.43
C LYS A 10 13.62 15.80 11.53
N ALA A 11 13.91 14.52 11.27
CA ALA A 11 14.51 13.61 12.25
C ALA A 11 15.93 14.09 12.65
N VAL A 12 16.75 14.47 11.68
CA VAL A 12 18.09 15.00 11.88
C VAL A 12 18.06 16.32 12.69
N SER A 13 17.07 17.20 12.47
CA SER A 13 16.94 18.47 13.18
C SER A 13 16.74 18.33 14.69
N PHE A 14 16.34 17.17 15.18
CA PHE A 14 16.22 16.91 16.63
C PHE A 14 17.58 16.60 17.30
N ASN A 15 18.63 16.38 16.51
CA ASN A 15 19.98 16.08 17.01
C ASN A 15 20.01 14.94 18.04
N LYS A 16 19.32 13.83 17.72
CA LYS A 16 19.25 12.61 18.56
C LYS A 16 19.40 11.37 17.70
N PRO A 17 19.85 10.24 18.26
CA PRO A 17 19.81 8.96 17.55
C PRO A 17 18.44 8.71 16.92
N ILE A 18 18.40 8.13 15.73
CA ILE A 18 17.16 7.88 15.00
C ILE A 18 16.89 6.37 14.91
N LEU A 19 15.67 5.96 15.25
CA LEU A 19 15.16 4.62 14.97
C LEU A 19 14.08 4.70 13.92
N ILE A 20 14.31 4.12 12.74
CA ILE A 20 13.34 4.02 11.66
C ILE A 20 12.72 2.63 11.65
N ILE A 21 11.38 2.57 11.75
CA ILE A 21 10.63 1.32 11.54
C ILE A 21 9.84 1.48 10.24
N CYS A 22 10.10 0.59 9.29
CA CYS A 22 9.54 0.65 7.94
C CYS A 22 9.17 -0.74 7.40
N PRO A 23 8.49 -0.87 6.26
CA PRO A 23 8.40 -2.14 5.53
C PRO A 23 9.79 -2.70 5.17
N LYS A 24 9.95 -4.03 5.26
CA LYS A 24 11.25 -4.69 5.03
C LYS A 24 11.93 -4.29 3.71
N SER A 25 11.15 -4.11 2.66
CA SER A 25 11.63 -3.72 1.33
C SER A 25 12.19 -2.29 1.24
N LEU A 26 11.89 -1.44 2.23
CA LEU A 26 12.35 -0.05 2.27
C LEU A 26 13.66 0.14 3.06
N ILE A 27 14.12 -0.90 3.79
CA ILE A 27 15.37 -0.83 4.56
C ILE A 27 16.56 -0.40 3.68
N PRO A 28 16.83 -1.03 2.51
CA PRO A 28 17.94 -0.61 1.66
C PRO A 28 17.82 0.85 1.18
N GLN A 29 16.61 1.29 0.85
CA GLN A 29 16.36 2.67 0.37
C GLN A 29 16.61 3.71 1.47
N TRP A 30 16.26 3.41 2.72
CA TRP A 30 16.54 4.29 3.84
C TRP A 30 18.04 4.36 4.14
N ILE A 31 18.78 3.23 4.04
CA ILE A 31 20.24 3.20 4.19
C ILE A 31 20.89 4.05 3.10
N GLU A 32 20.54 3.82 1.83
CA GLU A 32 21.03 4.58 0.68
C GLU A 32 20.74 6.09 0.86
N HIS A 33 19.50 6.44 1.22
CA HIS A 33 19.11 7.83 1.43
C HIS A 33 19.96 8.54 2.49
N PHE A 34 20.21 7.91 3.64
CA PHE A 34 21.04 8.52 4.66
C PHE A 34 22.52 8.61 4.24
N ASN A 35 23.04 7.59 3.57
CA ASN A 35 24.41 7.60 3.05
C ASN A 35 24.64 8.70 2.00
N ASP A 36 23.61 9.02 1.20
CA ASP A 36 23.72 10.01 0.10
C ASP A 36 23.42 11.44 0.59
N VAL A 37 22.48 11.60 1.52
CA VAL A 37 21.93 12.92 1.92
C VAL A 37 22.46 13.40 3.27
N HIS A 38 22.73 12.48 4.19
CA HIS A 38 23.18 12.75 5.55
C HIS A 38 24.46 11.98 5.84
N THR A 39 25.49 12.23 5.08
CA THR A 39 26.75 11.46 5.00
C THR A 39 27.49 11.33 6.34
N GLU A 40 27.25 12.26 7.26
CA GLU A 40 27.79 12.24 8.64
C GLU A 40 27.09 11.25 9.57
N TRP A 41 25.95 10.65 9.14
CA TRP A 41 25.17 9.71 9.94
C TRP A 41 25.57 8.25 9.66
N GLY A 42 25.85 7.49 10.74
CA GLY A 42 26.10 6.06 10.62
C GLY A 42 24.82 5.27 10.48
N THR A 43 24.71 4.46 9.43
CA THR A 43 23.52 3.64 9.12
C THR A 43 23.69 2.22 9.61
N TYR A 44 22.64 1.66 10.26
CA TYR A 44 22.63 0.32 10.83
C TYR A 44 21.38 -0.45 10.41
N ASP A 45 21.54 -1.58 9.72
CA ASP A 45 20.46 -2.54 9.44
C ASP A 45 20.22 -3.41 10.68
N LEU A 46 19.27 -3.03 11.52
CA LEU A 46 19.00 -3.71 12.79
C LEU A 46 18.33 -5.08 12.65
N THR A 47 18.06 -5.54 11.45
CA THR A 47 17.67 -6.94 11.21
C THR A 47 18.84 -7.88 11.47
N LYS A 48 20.09 -7.40 11.31
CA LYS A 48 21.34 -8.09 11.58
C LYS A 48 21.77 -7.90 13.03
N LYS A 49 22.05 -8.99 13.75
CA LYS A 49 22.40 -8.91 15.18
C LYS A 49 23.63 -8.03 15.43
N LYS A 50 24.69 -8.20 14.64
CA LYS A 50 25.91 -7.40 14.74
C LYS A 50 25.64 -5.90 14.68
N HIS A 51 24.86 -5.43 13.69
CA HIS A 51 24.51 -4.02 13.54
C HIS A 51 23.59 -3.51 14.67
N LEU A 52 22.73 -4.38 15.23
CA LEU A 52 21.92 -4.03 16.39
C LEU A 52 22.80 -3.78 17.62
N ASP A 53 23.76 -4.67 17.89
CA ASP A 53 24.69 -4.56 19.01
C ASP A 53 25.58 -3.31 18.85
N GLU A 54 26.09 -3.06 17.64
CA GLU A 54 26.85 -1.85 17.30
C GLU A 54 26.02 -0.56 17.48
N PHE A 55 24.78 -0.54 17.00
CA PHE A 55 23.88 0.62 17.15
C PHE A 55 23.60 0.95 18.61
N ILE A 56 23.37 -0.08 19.43
CA ILE A 56 23.09 0.11 20.87
C ILE A 56 24.35 0.55 21.61
N GLY A 57 25.50 -0.03 21.31
CA GLY A 57 26.77 0.26 21.97
C GLY A 57 27.46 1.54 21.50
N ALA A 58 27.06 2.12 20.39
CA ALA A 58 27.68 3.34 19.87
C ALA A 58 27.29 4.56 20.73
N GLU A 59 28.25 5.33 21.22
CA GLU A 59 28.02 6.56 21.99
C GLU A 59 27.67 7.77 21.10
N ARG A 60 27.97 7.70 19.78
CA ARG A 60 27.69 8.79 18.83
C ARG A 60 26.19 9.08 18.70
N ILE A 61 25.87 10.37 18.58
CA ILE A 61 24.49 10.85 18.38
C ILE A 61 24.05 10.63 16.93
N ASN A 62 24.94 10.90 15.95
CA ASN A 62 24.65 10.79 14.52
C ASN A 62 24.61 9.31 14.07
N LYS A 63 23.62 8.58 14.55
CA LYS A 63 23.36 7.19 14.18
C LYS A 63 21.88 6.97 13.84
N VAL A 64 21.64 6.17 12.81
CA VAL A 64 20.31 5.78 12.42
C VAL A 64 20.21 4.26 12.32
N GLY A 65 19.34 3.67 13.13
CA GLY A 65 18.99 2.26 13.09
C GLY A 65 17.71 2.06 12.29
N ILE A 66 17.73 1.10 11.34
CA ILE A 66 16.60 0.84 10.45
C ILE A 66 16.18 -0.61 10.60
N ILE A 67 14.88 -0.84 10.82
CA ILE A 67 14.32 -2.18 11.06
C ILE A 67 12.91 -2.28 10.47
N ASN A 68 12.47 -3.49 10.15
CA ASN A 68 11.09 -3.72 9.73
C ASN A 68 10.15 -4.00 10.91
N TYR A 69 8.86 -3.70 10.72
CA TYR A 69 7.82 -3.89 11.74
C TYR A 69 7.77 -5.31 12.33
N GLU A 70 7.93 -6.33 11.48
CA GLU A 70 7.86 -7.74 11.88
C GLU A 70 9.03 -8.16 12.78
N SER A 71 10.17 -7.49 12.65
CA SER A 71 11.36 -7.77 13.45
C SER A 71 11.44 -6.90 14.70
N ALA A 72 11.01 -5.63 14.63
CA ALA A 72 11.16 -4.65 15.70
C ALA A 72 10.58 -5.12 17.04
N TRP A 73 9.36 -5.68 17.04
CA TRP A 73 8.70 -6.12 18.27
C TRP A 73 9.36 -7.36 18.92
N ARG A 74 10.21 -8.08 18.18
CA ARG A 74 10.95 -9.26 18.66
C ARG A 74 12.29 -8.91 19.30
N LYS A 75 12.75 -7.66 19.11
CA LYS A 75 14.04 -7.19 19.62
C LYS A 75 13.82 -6.47 20.95
N SER A 76 13.97 -7.20 22.07
CA SER A 76 13.81 -6.64 23.42
C SER A 76 14.82 -5.55 23.72
N GLU A 77 15.97 -5.56 23.04
CA GLU A 77 17.05 -4.59 23.16
C GLU A 77 16.57 -3.17 22.79
N LEU A 78 15.65 -3.06 21.81
CA LEU A 78 15.08 -1.77 21.42
C LEU A 78 14.26 -1.10 22.54
N LEU A 79 13.72 -1.90 23.48
CA LEU A 79 12.99 -1.36 24.64
C LEU A 79 13.90 -0.66 25.65
N LYS A 80 15.21 -0.87 25.55
CA LYS A 80 16.22 -0.22 26.41
C LYS A 80 16.66 1.15 25.87
N LEU A 81 16.38 1.43 24.60
CA LEU A 81 16.70 2.75 24.01
C LEU A 81 16.00 3.87 24.74
N ARG A 82 16.72 4.98 24.90
CA ARG A 82 16.24 6.24 25.48
C ARG A 82 16.81 7.40 24.65
N ASP A 83 16.24 8.57 24.81
CA ASP A 83 16.72 9.82 24.22
C ASP A 83 16.92 9.70 22.69
N PHE A 84 15.91 9.22 21.98
CA PHE A 84 15.96 9.01 20.53
C PHE A 84 14.69 9.50 19.83
N THR A 85 14.82 9.73 18.54
CA THR A 85 13.71 10.02 17.62
C THR A 85 13.20 8.72 16.97
N LEU A 86 11.92 8.42 17.17
CA LEU A 86 11.25 7.33 16.48
C LEU A 86 10.62 7.84 15.18
N MET A 87 10.94 7.20 14.06
CA MET A 87 10.29 7.46 12.78
C MET A 87 9.62 6.19 12.25
N LEU A 88 8.33 6.28 11.95
CA LEU A 88 7.54 5.18 11.39
C LEU A 88 7.20 5.49 9.93
N ASP A 89 7.82 4.79 9.00
CA ASP A 89 7.44 4.89 7.58
C ASP A 89 6.35 3.87 7.24
N GLU A 90 5.39 4.29 6.42
CA GLU A 90 4.11 3.60 6.19
C GLU A 90 3.39 3.32 7.53
N SER A 91 3.20 4.37 8.33
CA SER A 91 2.68 4.32 9.71
C SER A 91 1.29 3.68 9.83
N GLN A 92 0.51 3.55 8.75
CA GLN A 92 -0.71 2.75 8.75
C GLN A 92 -0.49 1.28 9.15
N ALA A 93 0.75 0.78 9.14
CA ALA A 93 1.10 -0.56 9.62
C ALA A 93 0.72 -0.78 11.10
N ILE A 94 0.67 0.29 11.90
CA ILE A 94 0.26 0.24 13.31
C ILE A 94 -1.23 0.53 13.55
N ALA A 95 -2.06 0.57 12.51
CA ALA A 95 -3.49 0.85 12.61
C ALA A 95 -4.26 -0.17 13.48
N ASN A 96 -3.79 -1.41 13.56
CA ASN A 96 -4.37 -2.45 14.43
C ASN A 96 -3.69 -2.45 15.80
N ASN A 97 -4.30 -1.82 16.80
CA ASN A 97 -3.79 -1.70 18.16
C ASN A 97 -3.63 -3.03 18.93
N THR A 98 -4.21 -4.13 18.44
CA THR A 98 -4.10 -5.46 19.07
C THR A 98 -2.95 -6.28 18.51
N SER A 99 -2.36 -5.88 17.38
CA SER A 99 -1.27 -6.62 16.74
C SER A 99 0.01 -6.58 17.60
N LYS A 100 0.83 -7.64 17.51
CA LYS A 100 2.12 -7.71 18.20
C LYS A 100 3.06 -6.58 17.78
N GLN A 101 3.07 -6.22 16.51
CA GLN A 101 3.86 -5.12 15.95
C GLN A 101 3.49 -3.78 16.60
N THR A 102 2.20 -3.46 16.63
CA THR A 102 1.70 -2.21 17.22
C THR A 102 2.01 -2.14 18.72
N LYS A 103 1.75 -3.23 19.44
CA LYS A 103 2.08 -3.32 20.87
C LYS A 103 3.57 -3.17 21.14
N GLY A 104 4.43 -3.65 20.25
CA GLY A 104 5.87 -3.47 20.32
C GLY A 104 6.26 -2.00 20.16
N VAL A 105 5.73 -1.32 19.16
CA VAL A 105 5.98 0.12 18.93
C VAL A 105 5.51 0.98 20.11
N ILE A 106 4.31 0.73 20.64
CA ILE A 106 3.75 1.50 21.79
C ILE A 106 4.62 1.38 23.05
N LYS A 107 5.38 0.31 23.22
CA LYS A 107 6.28 0.11 24.39
C LYS A 107 7.60 0.87 24.28
N LEU A 108 7.96 1.38 23.11
CA LEU A 108 9.17 2.17 22.93
C LEU A 108 9.05 3.50 23.67
N LYS A 109 10.15 3.95 24.30
CA LYS A 109 10.23 5.22 25.04
C LYS A 109 11.09 6.20 24.25
N PHE A 110 10.48 6.93 23.37
CA PHE A 110 11.08 7.93 22.48
C PHE A 110 10.76 9.36 22.97
N ASP A 111 11.58 10.33 22.57
CA ASP A 111 11.32 11.75 22.85
C ASP A 111 10.60 12.43 21.70
N ASN A 112 10.95 12.07 20.47
CA ASN A 112 10.35 12.63 19.27
C ASN A 112 9.73 11.54 18.44
N LEU A 113 8.61 11.85 17.79
CA LEU A 113 7.90 10.92 16.89
C LEU A 113 7.65 11.57 15.55
N ILE A 114 7.95 10.84 14.49
CA ILE A 114 7.61 11.20 13.12
C ILE A 114 6.83 10.04 12.50
N LEU A 115 5.62 10.31 12.03
CA LEU A 115 4.79 9.34 11.30
C LEU A 115 4.74 9.74 9.83
N LEU A 116 5.18 8.87 8.95
CA LEU A 116 5.14 9.06 7.51
C LEU A 116 4.15 8.07 6.89
N SER A 117 3.25 8.55 6.07
CA SER A 117 2.32 7.71 5.32
C SER A 117 1.84 8.41 4.05
N GLY A 118 1.64 7.64 2.98
CA GLY A 118 0.91 8.09 1.80
C GLY A 118 -0.59 7.80 1.88
N THR A 119 -1.01 6.99 2.85
CA THR A 119 -2.37 6.51 3.07
C THR A 119 -2.60 6.28 4.57
N PRO A 120 -2.66 7.36 5.39
CA PRO A 120 -2.75 7.22 6.85
C PRO A 120 -4.02 6.48 7.31
N CYS A 121 -5.10 6.59 6.54
CA CYS A 121 -6.35 5.85 6.73
C CYS A 121 -6.39 4.60 5.85
N SER A 122 -5.85 3.48 6.31
CA SER A 122 -5.98 2.21 5.59
C SER A 122 -7.43 1.90 5.23
N ASN A 123 -7.70 1.68 3.93
CA ASN A 123 -9.05 1.43 3.42
C ASN A 123 -10.08 2.53 3.75
N ALA A 124 -9.67 3.79 3.83
CA ALA A 124 -10.51 4.92 4.26
C ALA A 124 -11.21 4.68 5.60
N ARG A 125 -10.55 3.98 6.53
CA ARG A 125 -11.08 3.60 7.83
C ARG A 125 -10.58 4.58 8.90
N TYR A 126 -11.37 5.63 9.25
CA TYR A 126 -11.00 6.62 10.28
C TYR A 126 -10.83 6.01 11.67
N ASP A 127 -11.54 4.94 11.99
CA ASP A 127 -11.33 4.17 13.21
C ASP A 127 -9.90 3.60 13.32
N LYS A 128 -9.19 3.47 12.22
CA LYS A 128 -7.79 3.01 12.15
C LYS A 128 -6.75 4.10 12.41
N LEU A 129 -7.16 5.37 12.44
CA LEU A 129 -6.27 6.47 12.81
C LEU A 129 -5.97 6.50 14.31
N TYR A 130 -6.86 5.96 15.15
CA TYR A 130 -6.76 6.07 16.61
C TYR A 130 -5.36 5.80 17.16
N THR A 131 -4.70 4.72 16.74
CA THR A 131 -3.37 4.36 17.27
C THR A 131 -2.30 5.38 16.89
N GLN A 132 -2.34 5.89 15.67
CA GLN A 132 -1.41 6.92 15.19
C GLN A 132 -1.62 8.22 15.98
N LEU A 133 -2.86 8.68 16.11
CA LEU A 133 -3.20 9.89 16.87
C LEU A 133 -2.89 9.75 18.37
N LYS A 134 -3.10 8.55 18.94
CA LYS A 134 -2.74 8.26 20.33
C LYS A 134 -1.24 8.40 20.59
N LEU A 135 -0.41 7.93 19.65
CA LEU A 135 1.05 8.10 19.72
C LEU A 135 1.47 9.57 19.57
N LEU A 136 0.74 10.37 18.79
CA LEU A 136 0.95 11.81 18.63
C LEU A 136 0.46 12.64 19.83
N GLY A 137 -0.17 12.02 20.82
CA GLY A 137 -0.61 12.71 22.05
C GLY A 137 -2.13 12.85 22.21
N LEU A 138 -2.95 12.18 21.42
CA LEU A 138 -4.40 12.22 21.62
C LEU A 138 -4.78 11.70 23.02
N HIS A 139 -5.35 12.58 23.87
CA HIS A 139 -5.79 12.26 25.22
C HIS A 139 -7.23 11.69 25.23
N MET A 140 -7.41 10.53 24.59
CA MET A 140 -8.72 9.87 24.51
C MET A 140 -8.52 8.36 24.46
N ASN A 141 -9.44 7.59 25.06
CA ASN A 141 -9.43 6.13 24.89
C ASN A 141 -10.10 5.74 23.56
N LYS A 142 -9.84 4.50 23.13
CA LYS A 142 -10.31 4.04 21.82
C LYS A 142 -11.84 4.05 21.70
N ARG A 143 -12.56 3.67 22.74
CA ARG A 143 -14.02 3.64 22.72
C ARG A 143 -14.62 5.04 22.56
N SER A 144 -14.12 6.01 23.34
CA SER A 144 -14.53 7.41 23.22
C SER A 144 -14.22 8.00 21.85
N TYR A 145 -13.06 7.65 21.26
CA TYR A 145 -12.71 8.04 19.89
C TYR A 145 -13.71 7.48 18.86
N GLU A 146 -13.99 6.18 18.94
CA GLU A 146 -14.93 5.51 18.04
C GLU A 146 -16.35 6.08 18.19
N ASP A 147 -16.80 6.33 19.41
CA ASP A 147 -18.13 6.89 19.68
C ASP A 147 -18.26 8.36 19.22
N ARG A 148 -17.16 9.11 19.18
CA ARG A 148 -17.14 10.51 18.76
C ARG A 148 -17.06 10.70 17.26
N TYR A 149 -16.30 9.86 16.55
CA TYR A 149 -15.97 10.06 15.13
C TYR A 149 -16.54 9.00 14.19
N CYS A 150 -17.07 7.89 14.71
CA CYS A 150 -17.56 6.79 13.90
C CYS A 150 -19.00 6.41 14.28
N ASN A 151 -19.77 6.00 13.29
CA ASN A 151 -21.12 5.47 13.47
C ASN A 151 -21.05 3.95 13.50
N PHE A 152 -20.92 3.39 14.72
CA PHE A 152 -21.01 1.97 14.97
C PHE A 152 -22.41 1.60 15.49
N PHE A 153 -22.88 0.42 15.12
CA PHE A 153 -24.06 -0.20 15.71
C PHE A 153 -23.72 -1.59 16.23
N ASP A 154 -24.39 -1.97 17.30
CA ASP A 154 -24.20 -3.28 17.91
C ASP A 154 -24.98 -4.34 17.14
N MET A 155 -24.34 -5.44 16.83
CA MET A 155 -24.93 -6.64 16.25
C MET A 155 -24.66 -7.84 17.14
N GLU A 156 -25.57 -8.80 17.11
CA GLU A 156 -25.40 -10.08 17.78
C GLU A 156 -25.50 -11.21 16.76
N LYS A 157 -24.55 -12.13 16.81
CA LYS A 157 -24.57 -13.36 16.02
C LYS A 157 -24.12 -14.53 16.88
N SER A 158 -24.96 -15.55 16.99
CA SER A 158 -24.68 -16.76 17.80
C SER A 158 -24.28 -16.41 19.24
N GLY A 159 -24.99 -15.46 19.89
CA GLY A 159 -24.73 -15.04 21.26
C GLY A 159 -23.52 -14.13 21.46
N ILE A 160 -22.75 -13.82 20.39
CA ILE A 160 -21.60 -12.95 20.45
C ILE A 160 -21.99 -11.55 19.98
N LYS A 161 -21.84 -10.55 20.86
CA LYS A 161 -22.06 -9.13 20.54
C LYS A 161 -20.81 -8.53 19.94
N PHE A 162 -20.96 -7.83 18.81
CA PHE A 162 -19.88 -7.12 18.14
C PHE A 162 -20.39 -5.83 17.50
N ARG A 163 -19.48 -4.89 17.33
CA ARG A 163 -19.78 -3.58 16.71
C ARG A 163 -19.43 -3.59 15.24
N VAL A 164 -20.32 -3.06 14.44
CA VAL A 164 -20.15 -2.92 12.98
C VAL A 164 -20.21 -1.45 12.60
N LEU A 165 -19.24 -1.00 11.82
CA LEU A 165 -19.24 0.34 11.25
C LEU A 165 -20.35 0.45 10.21
N SER A 166 -21.14 1.54 10.27
CA SER A 166 -22.17 1.84 9.26
C SER A 166 -21.58 1.84 7.85
N LYS A 167 -22.30 1.24 6.91
CA LYS A 167 -21.88 1.21 5.49
C LYS A 167 -22.33 2.45 4.72
N THR A 168 -23.41 3.08 5.15
CA THR A 168 -24.04 4.24 4.47
C THR A 168 -23.51 5.57 4.99
N ASN A 169 -23.33 5.68 6.30
CA ASN A 169 -22.78 6.86 6.95
C ASN A 169 -21.79 6.43 8.04
N PRO A 170 -20.54 6.11 7.67
CA PRO A 170 -19.58 5.51 8.61
C PRO A 170 -19.01 6.52 9.61
N TYR A 171 -18.96 7.81 9.30
CA TYR A 171 -18.24 8.82 10.08
C TYR A 171 -19.10 10.01 10.43
N LYS A 172 -18.73 10.69 11.51
CA LYS A 172 -19.35 11.93 12.01
C LYS A 172 -18.27 12.81 12.62
N ASN A 173 -18.58 14.09 12.83
CA ASN A 173 -17.68 15.09 13.41
C ASN A 173 -16.33 15.16 12.68
N VAL A 174 -16.33 15.02 11.35
CA VAL A 174 -15.11 14.93 10.53
C VAL A 174 -14.28 16.20 10.63
N ASP A 175 -14.93 17.38 10.63
CA ASP A 175 -14.22 18.67 10.73
C ASP A 175 -13.52 18.84 12.10
N GLU A 176 -14.17 18.38 13.17
CA GLU A 176 -13.53 18.32 14.47
C GLU A 176 -12.32 17.38 14.46
N LEU A 177 -12.43 16.21 13.82
CA LEU A 177 -11.31 15.28 13.68
C LEU A 177 -10.15 15.92 12.90
N LYS A 178 -10.43 16.66 11.82
CA LYS A 178 -9.42 17.41 11.07
C LYS A 178 -8.70 18.44 11.97
N GLN A 179 -9.47 19.18 12.79
CA GLN A 179 -8.87 20.14 13.71
C GLN A 179 -7.97 19.45 14.74
N VAL A 180 -8.42 18.36 15.36
CA VAL A 180 -7.61 17.56 16.28
C VAL A 180 -6.32 17.06 15.61
N MET A 181 -6.39 16.64 14.36
CA MET A 181 -5.21 16.21 13.61
C MET A 181 -4.24 17.38 13.38
N LYS A 182 -4.71 18.56 13.03
CA LYS A 182 -3.89 19.79 12.91
C LYS A 182 -3.21 20.14 14.25
N ASP A 183 -3.96 20.09 15.34
CA ASP A 183 -3.47 20.41 16.70
C ASP A 183 -2.38 19.40 17.15
N LEU A 184 -2.45 18.16 16.69
CA LEU A 184 -1.45 17.12 16.90
C LEU A 184 -0.25 17.22 15.93
N GLY A 185 -0.18 18.27 15.10
CA GLY A 185 0.91 18.50 14.16
C GLY A 185 0.85 17.67 12.89
N CYS A 186 -0.31 17.09 12.53
CA CYS A 186 -0.46 16.41 11.25
C CYS A 186 -0.42 17.41 10.10
N VAL A 187 0.44 17.16 9.12
CA VAL A 187 0.55 17.94 7.88
C VAL A 187 0.17 17.05 6.70
N PHE A 188 -0.76 17.53 5.88
CA PHE A 188 -1.18 16.87 4.67
C PHE A 188 -0.75 17.71 3.48
N MET A 189 -0.07 17.07 2.52
CA MET A 189 0.37 17.70 1.29
C MET A 189 -0.10 16.82 0.14
N ARG A 190 -0.84 17.40 -0.77
CA ARG A 190 -1.20 16.71 -2.02
C ARG A 190 -0.03 16.76 -2.98
N THR A 191 0.09 15.72 -3.80
CA THR A 191 1.17 15.62 -4.78
C THR A 191 1.07 16.74 -5.82
N ASP A 192 -0.13 17.12 -6.22
CA ASP A 192 -0.45 18.17 -7.19
C ASP A 192 -0.23 19.60 -6.66
N GLU A 193 -0.19 19.79 -5.34
CA GLU A 193 0.12 21.08 -4.70
C GLU A 193 1.63 21.36 -4.64
N VAL A 194 2.44 20.32 -4.71
CA VAL A 194 3.90 20.41 -4.43
C VAL A 194 4.75 20.07 -5.64
N LEU A 195 4.21 19.30 -6.58
CA LEU A 195 4.94 18.79 -7.73
C LEU A 195 4.13 19.02 -9.00
N ASP A 196 4.78 19.63 -9.98
CA ASP A 196 4.29 19.67 -11.35
C ASP A 196 4.57 18.30 -11.99
N LEU A 197 3.55 17.45 -12.02
CA LEU A 197 3.62 16.11 -12.60
C LEU A 197 2.71 16.01 -13.83
N PRO A 198 3.06 15.17 -14.80
CA PRO A 198 2.27 14.99 -16.00
C PRO A 198 0.83 14.53 -15.71
N GLU A 199 -0.06 14.83 -16.62
CA GLU A 199 -1.48 14.43 -16.58
C GLU A 199 -1.63 12.91 -16.40
N GLN A 200 -2.61 12.51 -15.58
CA GLN A 200 -3.05 11.12 -15.40
C GLN A 200 -4.33 10.85 -16.18
N ARG A 201 -4.33 9.84 -17.04
CA ARG A 201 -5.49 9.40 -17.82
C ARG A 201 -5.92 8.01 -17.43
N PHE A 202 -7.13 7.87 -16.89
CA PHE A 202 -7.73 6.58 -16.54
C PHE A 202 -8.74 6.15 -17.60
N ILE A 203 -8.57 4.93 -18.13
CA ILE A 203 -9.40 4.38 -19.21
C ILE A 203 -9.99 3.05 -18.72
N ASN A 204 -11.31 2.95 -18.69
CA ASN A 204 -12.00 1.70 -18.43
C ASN A 204 -12.10 0.91 -19.74
N VAL A 205 -11.58 -0.29 -19.75
CA VAL A 205 -11.63 -1.23 -20.88
C VAL A 205 -12.55 -2.37 -20.47
N TRP A 206 -13.72 -2.40 -21.08
CA TRP A 206 -14.78 -3.35 -20.75
C TRP A 206 -14.61 -4.67 -21.50
N VAL A 207 -14.71 -5.77 -20.76
CA VAL A 207 -14.56 -7.13 -21.27
C VAL A 207 -15.82 -7.94 -20.94
N LYS A 208 -16.26 -8.82 -21.84
CA LYS A 208 -17.38 -9.70 -21.59
C LYS A 208 -17.03 -10.77 -20.54
N PRO A 209 -17.97 -11.14 -19.64
CA PRO A 209 -17.73 -12.22 -18.70
C PRO A 209 -17.63 -13.57 -19.44
N SER A 210 -16.78 -14.46 -18.93
CA SER A 210 -16.71 -15.83 -19.46
C SER A 210 -17.98 -16.63 -19.11
N LYS A 211 -18.24 -17.70 -19.87
CA LYS A 211 -19.30 -18.65 -19.53
C LYS A 211 -19.12 -19.24 -18.12
N TYR A 212 -17.87 -19.49 -17.73
CA TYR A 212 -17.54 -20.07 -16.43
C TYR A 212 -17.91 -19.12 -15.27
N TYR A 213 -17.64 -17.80 -15.41
CA TYR A 213 -18.07 -16.81 -14.46
C TYR A 213 -19.59 -16.80 -14.28
N ASN A 214 -20.33 -16.75 -15.40
CA ASN A 214 -21.79 -16.71 -15.37
C ASN A 214 -22.39 -17.97 -14.75
N THR A 215 -21.85 -19.15 -15.08
CA THR A 215 -22.28 -20.44 -14.51
C THR A 215 -22.04 -20.45 -13.00
N PHE A 216 -20.85 -20.07 -12.53
CA PHE A 216 -20.54 -20.04 -11.11
C PHE A 216 -21.45 -19.08 -10.33
N ILE A 217 -21.70 -17.88 -10.85
CA ILE A 217 -22.58 -16.91 -10.18
C ILE A 217 -24.02 -17.42 -10.09
N LYS A 218 -24.50 -18.14 -11.11
CA LYS A 218 -25.86 -18.65 -11.16
C LYS A 218 -26.04 -19.91 -10.30
N ASP A 219 -25.13 -20.87 -10.45
CA ASP A 219 -25.32 -22.26 -9.99
C ASP A 219 -24.46 -22.60 -8.75
N GLY A 220 -23.52 -21.70 -8.35
CA GLY A 220 -22.59 -21.92 -7.24
C GLY A 220 -21.52 -22.98 -7.51
N TYR A 221 -21.46 -23.53 -8.74
CA TYR A 221 -20.52 -24.54 -9.16
C TYR A 221 -20.11 -24.34 -10.61
N VAL A 222 -18.84 -24.58 -10.91
CA VAL A 222 -18.36 -24.68 -12.28
C VAL A 222 -17.10 -25.53 -12.37
N ASP A 223 -17.05 -26.41 -13.34
CA ASP A 223 -15.86 -27.15 -13.74
C ASP A 223 -15.19 -26.46 -14.95
N CYS A 224 -13.93 -26.09 -14.78
CA CYS A 224 -13.09 -25.47 -15.81
C CYS A 224 -12.12 -26.48 -16.46
N GLY A 225 -12.27 -27.76 -16.17
CA GLY A 225 -11.43 -28.86 -16.67
C GLY A 225 -10.28 -29.18 -15.68
N ASP A 226 -9.38 -28.24 -15.47
CA ASP A 226 -8.24 -28.44 -14.55
C ASP A 226 -8.57 -28.05 -13.09
N THR A 227 -9.68 -27.34 -12.88
CA THR A 227 -10.06 -26.80 -11.56
C THR A 227 -11.58 -26.71 -11.42
N GLU A 228 -12.09 -27.28 -10.35
CA GLU A 228 -13.50 -27.11 -9.94
C GLU A 228 -13.64 -25.97 -8.94
N TYR A 229 -14.67 -25.16 -9.11
CA TYR A 229 -15.03 -24.06 -8.20
C TYR A 229 -16.39 -24.38 -7.57
N ILE A 230 -16.41 -24.56 -6.25
CA ILE A 230 -17.62 -24.93 -5.48
C ILE A 230 -17.87 -23.85 -4.44
N SER A 231 -19.05 -23.25 -4.45
CA SER A 231 -19.49 -22.28 -3.44
C SER A 231 -19.50 -22.92 -2.06
N SER A 232 -18.85 -22.26 -1.09
CA SER A 232 -18.73 -22.78 0.27
C SER A 232 -18.87 -21.69 1.35
N SER A 233 -18.47 -20.48 1.04
CA SER A 233 -18.61 -19.34 1.92
C SER A 233 -18.54 -18.01 1.13
N PRO A 234 -19.10 -16.91 1.63
CA PRO A 234 -19.03 -15.61 0.93
C PRO A 234 -17.60 -15.16 0.62
N ALA A 235 -16.63 -15.49 1.46
CA ALA A 235 -15.23 -15.16 1.23
C ALA A 235 -14.62 -15.98 0.09
N THR A 236 -14.91 -17.29 0.05
CA THR A 236 -14.48 -18.20 -0.99
C THR A 236 -15.16 -17.85 -2.32
N ASP A 237 -16.46 -17.57 -2.30
CA ASP A 237 -17.23 -17.20 -3.48
C ASP A 237 -16.71 -15.91 -4.10
N MET A 238 -16.38 -14.92 -3.27
CA MET A 238 -15.73 -13.69 -3.74
C MET A 238 -14.36 -13.96 -4.36
N LEU A 239 -13.57 -14.86 -3.79
CA LEU A 239 -12.26 -15.25 -4.32
C LEU A 239 -12.41 -15.91 -5.70
N TYR A 240 -13.30 -16.89 -5.81
CA TYR A 240 -13.56 -17.65 -7.05
C TYR A 240 -14.15 -16.76 -8.14
N ALA A 241 -15.13 -15.92 -7.81
CA ALA A 241 -15.68 -14.95 -8.76
C ALA A 241 -14.59 -14.05 -9.35
N ARG A 242 -13.64 -13.58 -8.53
CA ARG A 242 -12.50 -12.77 -9.01
C ARG A 242 -11.55 -13.56 -9.92
N GLN A 243 -11.26 -14.82 -9.58
CA GLN A 243 -10.42 -15.68 -10.44
C GLN A 243 -11.11 -15.99 -11.78
N LEU A 244 -12.42 -16.22 -11.78
CA LEU A 244 -13.21 -16.51 -12.96
C LEU A 244 -13.44 -15.30 -13.89
N CYS A 245 -13.15 -14.07 -13.42
CA CYS A 245 -13.03 -12.90 -14.29
C CYS A 245 -11.83 -12.96 -15.22
N ASN A 246 -10.88 -13.88 -15.00
CA ASN A 246 -9.73 -14.12 -15.86
C ASN A 246 -10.17 -14.93 -17.11
N SER A 247 -10.54 -14.24 -18.17
CA SER A 247 -11.06 -14.83 -19.41
C SER A 247 -10.09 -14.72 -20.59
N LYS A 248 -10.34 -15.50 -21.64
CA LYS A 248 -9.58 -15.40 -22.90
C LYS A 248 -9.70 -14.00 -23.51
N GLU A 249 -10.89 -13.42 -23.48
CA GLU A 249 -11.18 -12.09 -23.99
C GLU A 249 -10.41 -11.03 -23.23
N LYS A 250 -10.28 -11.20 -21.92
CA LYS A 250 -9.49 -10.29 -21.08
C LYS A 250 -8.00 -10.36 -21.40
N LEU A 251 -7.50 -11.56 -21.65
CA LEU A 251 -6.12 -11.77 -22.07
C LEU A 251 -5.85 -11.18 -23.46
N GLU A 252 -6.76 -11.35 -24.44
CA GLU A 252 -6.64 -10.74 -25.77
C GLU A 252 -6.71 -9.22 -25.72
N MET A 253 -7.52 -8.64 -24.81
CA MET A 253 -7.51 -7.21 -24.62
C MET A 253 -6.18 -6.71 -24.04
N ALA A 254 -5.59 -7.42 -23.07
CA ALA A 254 -4.26 -7.13 -22.58
C ALA A 254 -3.20 -7.21 -23.69
N ARG A 255 -3.31 -8.21 -24.57
CA ARG A 255 -2.48 -8.34 -25.76
C ARG A 255 -2.57 -7.11 -26.66
N THR A 256 -3.78 -6.70 -27.02
CA THR A 256 -4.02 -5.54 -27.90
C THR A 256 -3.41 -4.26 -27.29
N LEU A 257 -3.52 -4.06 -25.98
CA LEU A 257 -2.93 -2.90 -25.31
C LEU A 257 -1.40 -2.94 -25.30
N ILE A 258 -0.78 -4.12 -25.17
CA ILE A 258 0.68 -4.27 -25.22
C ILE A 258 1.18 -4.06 -26.65
N GLU A 259 0.54 -4.64 -27.64
CA GLU A 259 0.90 -4.49 -29.06
C GLU A 259 0.73 -3.05 -29.56
N GLY A 260 -0.23 -2.31 -28.98
CA GLY A 260 -0.50 -0.91 -29.33
C GLY A 260 0.55 0.10 -28.85
N THR A 261 1.69 -0.35 -28.30
CA THR A 261 2.74 0.54 -27.83
C THR A 261 4.12 -0.10 -27.83
N GLU A 262 5.13 0.70 -28.18
CA GLU A 262 6.56 0.37 -28.04
C GLU A 262 7.15 0.75 -26.68
N ASP A 263 6.35 1.40 -25.81
CA ASP A 263 6.83 1.85 -24.51
C ASP A 263 6.83 0.73 -23.47
N ARG A 264 7.50 0.99 -22.34
CA ARG A 264 7.40 0.14 -21.14
C ARG A 264 5.96 0.06 -20.65
N VAL A 265 5.48 -1.15 -20.41
CA VAL A 265 4.16 -1.41 -19.85
C VAL A 265 4.30 -2.14 -18.51
N ILE A 266 3.58 -1.65 -17.51
CA ILE A 266 3.48 -2.33 -16.22
C ILE A 266 2.11 -2.99 -16.14
N ILE A 267 2.05 -4.27 -15.75
CA ILE A 267 0.80 -5.00 -15.59
C ILE A 267 0.65 -5.40 -14.13
N PHE A 268 -0.36 -4.84 -13.45
CA PHE A 268 -0.72 -5.24 -12.10
C PHE A 268 -1.71 -6.40 -12.11
N TYR A 269 -1.42 -7.41 -11.30
CA TYR A 269 -2.22 -8.63 -11.17
C TYR A 269 -2.34 -9.09 -9.69
N ASN A 270 -3.30 -9.99 -9.39
CA ASN A 270 -3.51 -10.53 -8.05
C ASN A 270 -3.09 -12.00 -7.92
N PHE A 271 -3.41 -12.85 -8.89
CA PHE A 271 -3.38 -14.32 -8.77
C PHE A 271 -2.24 -14.95 -9.57
N ASN A 272 -1.72 -16.09 -9.08
CA ASN A 272 -0.67 -16.82 -9.80
C ASN A 272 -1.15 -17.37 -11.16
N CYS A 273 -2.42 -17.72 -11.29
CA CYS A 273 -2.99 -18.11 -12.59
C CYS A 273 -2.95 -16.96 -13.60
N GLU A 274 -3.18 -15.72 -13.17
CA GLU A 274 -3.03 -14.53 -14.03
C GLU A 274 -1.56 -14.34 -14.44
N LEU A 275 -0.62 -14.51 -13.48
CA LEU A 275 0.81 -14.43 -13.77
C LEU A 275 1.24 -15.38 -14.87
N LEU A 276 0.84 -16.65 -14.81
CA LEU A 276 1.22 -17.67 -15.80
C LEU A 276 0.72 -17.31 -17.19
N LEU A 277 -0.54 -16.88 -17.33
CA LEU A 277 -1.12 -16.48 -18.61
C LEU A 277 -0.48 -15.21 -19.18
N LEU A 278 -0.25 -14.20 -18.34
CA LEU A 278 0.42 -12.96 -18.73
C LEU A 278 1.88 -13.22 -19.15
N GLN A 279 2.58 -14.10 -18.44
CA GLN A 279 3.94 -14.49 -18.79
C GLN A 279 3.99 -15.16 -20.18
N GLN A 280 3.11 -16.13 -20.45
CA GLN A 280 3.00 -16.78 -21.76
C GLN A 280 2.63 -15.78 -22.86
N LEU A 281 1.73 -14.85 -22.59
CA LEU A 281 1.37 -13.79 -23.52
C LEU A 281 2.57 -12.93 -23.89
N VAL A 282 3.29 -12.39 -22.89
CA VAL A 282 4.45 -11.51 -23.13
C VAL A 282 5.57 -12.24 -23.87
N GLN A 283 5.81 -13.53 -23.56
CA GLN A 283 6.75 -14.38 -24.29
C GLN A 283 6.36 -14.55 -25.76
N LYS A 284 5.07 -14.80 -26.05
CA LYS A 284 4.56 -14.90 -27.45
C LYS A 284 4.74 -13.58 -28.21
N LEU A 285 4.61 -12.45 -27.54
CA LEU A 285 4.85 -11.13 -28.11
C LEU A 285 6.34 -10.78 -28.24
N LYS A 286 7.24 -11.65 -27.78
CA LYS A 286 8.69 -11.47 -27.79
C LYS A 286 9.14 -10.16 -27.11
N ARG A 287 8.37 -9.65 -26.11
CA ARG A 287 8.72 -8.46 -25.34
C ARG A 287 9.62 -8.85 -24.16
N PRO A 288 10.66 -8.06 -23.83
CA PRO A 288 11.47 -8.26 -22.63
C PRO A 288 10.61 -8.21 -21.37
N ILE A 289 10.78 -9.19 -20.47
CA ILE A 289 9.92 -9.33 -19.29
C ILE A 289 10.66 -9.14 -17.99
N SER A 290 10.04 -8.42 -17.06
CA SER A 290 10.50 -8.21 -15.68
C SER A 290 9.40 -8.61 -14.69
N TYR A 291 9.80 -8.92 -13.45
CA TYR A 291 8.90 -9.41 -12.41
C TYR A 291 9.09 -8.68 -11.09
N VAL A 292 7.96 -8.39 -10.42
CA VAL A 292 7.94 -7.93 -9.02
C VAL A 292 6.83 -8.69 -8.29
N ASN A 293 7.20 -9.79 -7.64
CA ASN A 293 6.27 -10.59 -6.84
C ASN A 293 6.97 -11.10 -5.57
N GLY A 294 6.28 -11.91 -4.77
CA GLY A 294 6.81 -12.42 -3.49
C GLY A 294 8.08 -13.26 -3.61
N SER A 295 8.28 -13.91 -4.75
CA SER A 295 9.41 -14.83 -5.00
C SER A 295 10.51 -14.22 -5.86
N ASN A 296 10.19 -13.22 -6.68
CA ASN A 296 11.10 -12.67 -7.68
C ASN A 296 10.98 -11.15 -7.76
N LYS A 297 12.11 -10.45 -7.62
CA LYS A 297 12.23 -9.01 -7.84
C LYS A 297 13.37 -8.75 -8.83
N ASN A 298 13.07 -8.96 -10.10
CA ASN A 298 14.04 -8.78 -11.18
C ASN A 298 13.54 -7.68 -12.13
N LEU A 299 14.24 -6.56 -12.17
CA LEU A 299 13.97 -5.39 -13.01
C LEU A 299 14.98 -5.20 -14.14
N ASN A 300 15.79 -6.20 -14.46
CA ASN A 300 16.86 -6.05 -15.47
C ASN A 300 16.30 -5.64 -16.83
N CYS A 301 15.25 -6.33 -17.33
CA CYS A 301 14.65 -5.95 -18.60
C CYS A 301 13.96 -4.59 -18.51
N TYR A 302 13.29 -4.28 -17.41
CA TYR A 302 12.69 -2.96 -17.18
C TYR A 302 13.72 -1.83 -17.26
N ASN A 303 14.90 -2.03 -16.69
CA ASN A 303 15.95 -1.00 -16.66
C ASN A 303 16.62 -0.81 -18.02
N ASN A 304 16.81 -1.88 -18.79
CA ASN A 304 17.66 -1.91 -19.97
C ASN A 304 16.88 -1.83 -21.30
N ASN A 305 15.57 -2.13 -21.31
CA ASN A 305 14.76 -2.17 -22.53
C ASN A 305 13.59 -1.17 -22.45
N SER A 306 13.46 -0.32 -23.45
CA SER A 306 12.39 0.70 -23.53
C SER A 306 11.00 0.11 -23.80
N ASP A 307 10.93 -1.09 -24.35
CA ASP A 307 9.73 -1.83 -24.73
C ASP A 307 9.35 -2.94 -23.76
N SER A 308 9.98 -3.03 -22.60
CA SER A 308 9.77 -4.12 -21.63
C SER A 308 8.36 -4.15 -21.02
N VAL A 309 7.89 -5.34 -20.68
CA VAL A 309 6.68 -5.55 -19.89
C VAL A 309 7.07 -6.00 -18.48
N THR A 310 6.55 -5.32 -17.46
CA THR A 310 6.81 -5.66 -16.05
C THR A 310 5.55 -6.19 -15.39
N LEU A 311 5.57 -7.44 -14.95
CA LEU A 311 4.47 -8.06 -14.21
C LEU A 311 4.63 -7.81 -12.72
N VAL A 312 3.66 -7.13 -12.12
CA VAL A 312 3.71 -6.67 -10.73
C VAL A 312 2.54 -7.21 -9.93
N GLN A 313 2.82 -8.03 -8.92
CA GLN A 313 1.81 -8.45 -7.96
C GLN A 313 1.56 -7.32 -6.95
N TYR A 314 0.30 -6.95 -6.71
CA TYR A 314 -0.04 -5.80 -5.85
C TYR A 314 0.64 -5.82 -4.49
N GLN A 315 0.66 -6.95 -3.81
CA GLN A 315 1.26 -7.07 -2.47
C GLN A 315 2.76 -6.76 -2.47
N SER A 316 3.46 -7.17 -3.50
CA SER A 316 4.92 -6.98 -3.64
C SER A 316 5.27 -5.65 -4.31
N GLY A 317 4.44 -5.18 -5.22
CA GLY A 317 4.59 -3.89 -5.90
C GLY A 317 4.28 -2.69 -4.99
N SER A 318 3.55 -2.89 -3.88
CA SER A 318 3.34 -1.84 -2.88
C SER A 318 4.62 -1.46 -2.13
N SER A 319 5.65 -2.29 -2.18
CA SER A 319 6.89 -2.14 -1.42
C SER A 319 8.02 -1.47 -2.21
N GLY A 320 7.97 -0.14 -2.37
CA GLY A 320 9.16 0.68 -2.65
C GLY A 320 9.83 0.55 -4.02
N VAL A 321 9.19 -0.06 -5.03
CA VAL A 321 9.78 -0.20 -6.36
C VAL A 321 9.56 1.09 -7.17
N ASN A 322 10.63 1.61 -7.77
CA ASN A 322 10.61 2.78 -8.64
C ASN A 322 10.36 2.35 -10.08
N LEU A 323 9.23 2.76 -10.66
CA LEU A 323 8.84 2.39 -12.02
C LEU A 323 8.52 3.61 -12.90
N GLN A 324 9.11 4.78 -12.61
CA GLN A 324 8.85 6.03 -13.33
C GLN A 324 9.42 6.10 -14.75
N LYS A 325 10.26 5.14 -15.16
CA LYS A 325 10.65 5.03 -16.58
C LYS A 325 9.50 4.58 -17.49
N ALA A 326 8.45 4.00 -16.90
CA ALA A 326 7.21 3.66 -17.60
C ALA A 326 6.17 4.75 -17.39
N SER A 327 5.33 4.97 -18.40
CA SER A 327 4.18 5.88 -18.35
C SER A 327 2.83 5.14 -18.50
N LYS A 328 2.84 3.82 -18.62
CA LYS A 328 1.66 3.01 -18.93
C LYS A 328 1.48 1.88 -17.95
N ILE A 329 0.26 1.79 -17.37
CA ILE A 329 -0.15 0.71 -16.47
C ILE A 329 -1.40 0.03 -17.02
N ILE A 330 -1.39 -1.30 -17.02
CA ILE A 330 -2.58 -2.14 -17.20
C ILE A 330 -2.94 -2.75 -15.84
N TYR A 331 -4.11 -2.43 -15.34
CA TYR A 331 -4.72 -3.14 -14.21
C TYR A 331 -5.48 -4.34 -14.76
N TYR A 332 -4.83 -5.51 -14.75
CA TYR A 332 -5.41 -6.74 -15.29
C TYR A 332 -6.56 -7.24 -14.42
N SER A 333 -6.43 -7.15 -13.11
CA SER A 333 -7.49 -7.38 -12.14
C SER A 333 -7.42 -6.35 -11.01
N PRO A 334 -8.55 -5.93 -10.39
CA PRO A 334 -8.51 -4.92 -9.32
C PRO A 334 -8.02 -5.48 -7.99
N PRO A 335 -7.29 -4.69 -7.17
CA PRO A 335 -7.01 -5.07 -5.79
C PRO A 335 -8.24 -4.80 -4.91
N ILE A 336 -8.41 -5.58 -3.83
CA ILE A 336 -9.47 -5.31 -2.85
C ILE A 336 -9.11 -4.13 -1.93
N LYS A 337 -7.82 -3.95 -1.64
CA LYS A 337 -7.34 -2.89 -0.75
C LYS A 337 -7.10 -1.60 -1.52
N SER A 338 -7.73 -0.52 -1.08
CA SER A 338 -7.52 0.82 -1.68
C SER A 338 -6.06 1.27 -1.58
N ASP A 339 -5.37 0.94 -0.50
CA ASP A 339 -3.96 1.29 -0.31
C ASP A 339 -3.08 0.74 -1.45
N PHE A 340 -3.34 -0.50 -1.89
CA PHE A 340 -2.60 -1.10 -3.01
C PHE A 340 -2.89 -0.39 -4.33
N PHE A 341 -4.14 0.01 -4.54
CA PHE A 341 -4.53 0.75 -5.74
C PHE A 341 -3.86 2.14 -5.77
N GLU A 342 -3.95 2.89 -4.67
CA GLU A 342 -3.32 4.22 -4.57
C GLU A 342 -1.80 4.15 -4.69
N GLN A 343 -1.17 3.17 -4.05
CA GLN A 343 0.28 2.98 -4.16
C GLN A 343 0.70 2.57 -5.57
N SER A 344 -0.08 1.76 -6.29
CA SER A 344 0.23 1.35 -7.66
C SER A 344 0.25 2.53 -8.63
N LYS A 345 -0.67 3.47 -8.51
CA LYS A 345 -0.70 4.72 -9.31
C LYS A 345 0.60 5.51 -9.14
N LYS A 346 1.08 5.62 -7.90
CA LYS A 346 2.29 6.37 -7.54
C LYS A 346 3.60 5.68 -7.96
N ARG A 347 3.56 4.50 -8.62
CA ARG A 347 4.78 3.84 -9.12
C ARG A 347 5.34 4.51 -10.37
N ILE A 348 4.47 5.06 -11.20
CA ILE A 348 4.85 5.79 -12.42
C ILE A 348 4.66 7.31 -12.27
N HIS A 349 3.62 7.75 -11.56
CA HIS A 349 3.31 9.16 -11.35
C HIS A 349 4.06 9.72 -10.13
N ARG A 350 5.29 10.14 -10.38
CA ARG A 350 6.23 10.65 -9.37
C ARG A 350 7.34 11.49 -10.01
N ILE A 351 8.15 12.14 -9.18
CA ILE A 351 9.29 12.94 -9.63
C ILE A 351 10.17 12.15 -10.62
N GLY A 352 10.50 12.78 -11.75
CA GLY A 352 11.24 12.16 -12.85
C GLY A 352 10.36 11.44 -13.88
N GLN A 353 9.05 11.67 -13.83
CA GLN A 353 8.13 11.29 -14.89
C GLN A 353 7.81 12.51 -15.77
N ASP A 354 8.18 12.44 -17.05
CA ASP A 354 7.97 13.54 -18.01
C ASP A 354 6.81 13.25 -18.98
N ASN A 355 6.32 12.01 -19.01
CA ASN A 355 5.28 11.59 -19.94
C ASN A 355 3.91 11.48 -19.26
N LYS A 356 2.82 11.75 -20.01
CA LYS A 356 1.45 11.51 -19.55
C LYS A 356 1.27 10.07 -19.08
N CYS A 357 0.75 9.89 -17.87
CA CYS A 357 0.54 8.59 -17.28
C CYS A 357 -0.81 8.00 -17.71
N THR A 358 -0.80 6.88 -18.40
CA THR A 358 -2.01 6.19 -18.84
C THR A 358 -2.25 4.91 -18.03
N TYR A 359 -3.49 4.78 -17.52
CA TYR A 359 -3.91 3.65 -16.70
C TYR A 359 -5.11 2.98 -17.35
N TRP A 360 -4.94 1.77 -17.87
CA TRP A 360 -6.03 0.95 -18.39
C TRP A 360 -6.55 0.01 -17.32
N LYS A 361 -7.82 0.07 -17.02
CA LYS A 361 -8.51 -0.86 -16.11
C LYS A 361 -9.28 -1.88 -16.95
N LEU A 362 -8.82 -3.12 -16.99
CA LEU A 362 -9.57 -4.21 -17.61
C LEU A 362 -10.69 -4.64 -16.65
N ILE A 363 -11.93 -4.43 -17.07
CA ILE A 363 -13.11 -4.62 -16.21
C ILE A 363 -14.05 -5.60 -16.88
N THR A 364 -14.31 -6.72 -16.23
CA THR A 364 -15.32 -7.67 -16.69
C THR A 364 -16.71 -7.09 -16.41
N ASN A 365 -17.53 -6.95 -17.46
CA ASN A 365 -18.90 -6.44 -17.37
C ASN A 365 -19.75 -7.30 -16.44
N ASN A 366 -20.70 -6.67 -15.72
CA ASN A 366 -21.65 -7.33 -14.83
C ASN A 366 -20.97 -8.32 -13.85
N SER A 367 -19.78 -7.99 -13.39
CA SER A 367 -18.99 -8.83 -12.50
C SER A 367 -18.65 -8.16 -11.17
N ILE A 368 -18.08 -8.96 -10.28
CA ILE A 368 -17.56 -8.47 -8.99
C ILE A 368 -16.52 -7.35 -9.15
N GLU A 369 -15.80 -7.29 -10.28
CA GLU A 369 -14.79 -6.25 -10.54
C GLU A 369 -15.39 -4.84 -10.61
N VAL A 370 -16.61 -4.72 -11.17
CA VAL A 370 -17.36 -3.45 -11.20
C VAL A 370 -17.60 -2.96 -9.77
N ASN A 371 -18.05 -3.85 -8.90
CA ASN A 371 -18.32 -3.52 -7.49
C ASN A 371 -17.03 -3.18 -6.72
N ILE A 372 -15.92 -3.87 -7.03
CA ILE A 372 -14.61 -3.58 -6.43
C ILE A 372 -14.15 -2.18 -6.85
N TYR A 373 -14.16 -1.83 -8.13
CA TYR A 373 -13.76 -0.50 -8.58
C TYR A 373 -14.66 0.62 -8.05
N SER A 374 -15.98 0.40 -7.98
CA SER A 374 -16.90 1.34 -7.32
C SER A 374 -16.56 1.56 -5.85
N THR A 375 -16.23 0.48 -5.14
CA THR A 375 -15.81 0.56 -3.74
C THR A 375 -14.46 1.28 -3.58
N LEU A 376 -13.51 1.04 -4.49
CA LEU A 376 -12.22 1.73 -4.48
C LEU A 376 -12.39 3.24 -4.69
N ALA A 377 -13.27 3.66 -5.61
CA ALA A 377 -13.59 5.07 -5.84
C ALA A 377 -14.17 5.72 -4.57
N LYS A 378 -15.19 5.11 -3.95
CA LYS A 378 -15.76 5.63 -2.69
C LYS A 378 -14.73 5.77 -1.57
N LYS A 379 -13.80 4.84 -1.45
CA LYS A 379 -12.72 4.92 -0.46
C LYS A 379 -11.74 6.04 -0.75
N GLN A 380 -11.51 6.38 -2.01
CA GLN A 380 -10.71 7.53 -2.41
C GLN A 380 -11.43 8.83 -1.97
N ASP A 381 -12.72 8.96 -2.23
CA ASP A 381 -13.50 10.14 -1.84
C ASP A 381 -13.43 10.41 -0.34
N TYR A 382 -13.56 9.40 0.51
CA TYR A 382 -13.42 9.55 1.97
C TYR A 382 -12.01 9.98 2.39
N ASN A 383 -10.96 9.51 1.75
CA ASN A 383 -9.60 9.96 2.02
C ASN A 383 -9.41 11.41 1.60
N GLU A 384 -9.91 11.78 0.43
CA GLU A 384 -9.84 13.16 -0.06
C GLU A 384 -10.62 14.12 0.84
N GLU A 385 -11.81 13.73 1.30
CA GLU A 385 -12.62 14.54 2.21
C GLU A 385 -11.88 14.84 3.53
N LEU A 386 -11.22 13.82 4.13
CA LEU A 386 -10.47 13.99 5.37
C LEU A 386 -9.26 14.91 5.22
N PHE A 387 -8.65 14.96 4.02
CA PHE A 387 -7.38 15.64 3.78
C PHE A 387 -7.50 16.86 2.85
N LYS A 388 -8.71 17.23 2.41
CA LYS A 388 -8.92 18.50 1.72
C LYS A 388 -8.66 19.66 2.68
N HIS A 389 -7.76 20.55 2.28
CA HIS A 389 -7.67 21.87 2.89
C HIS A 389 -8.79 22.74 2.27
N GLU A 390 -9.50 23.47 3.12
CA GLU A 390 -10.33 24.59 2.71
C GLU A 390 -9.46 25.74 2.25
#